data_cf9bbd948658d43d6f46eeed33bde61d
#
_entry.id   cf9bbd948658d43d6f46eeed33bde61d
#
_cell.length_a   1.000
_cell.length_b   1.000
_cell.length_c   1.000
_cell.angle_alpha   90.00
_cell.angle_beta   90.00
_cell.angle_gamma   90.00
#
_symmetry.space_group_name_H-M   'P 1'
#
loop_
_entity.id
_entity.type
_entity.pdbx_description
1 polymer ?
#
loop_
_entity_poly.entity_id
_entity_poly.type
_entity_poly.pdbx_seq_one_letter_code
_entity_poly.pdbx_strand_id
1 'polypeptide(L)'
;MTDPTTDPTTDATTEATTGQTTGPASDPHYPMDRQCPFAPPREATGIRDAGTVPRVTLWNGVRPWLFTGFDDARTVLSDPRFSADKSRRGYPLSSAVALAETAVEPTLLVMDNPRHDAVRRLVLGEFTVKRAEHRRPAVRAVVDGCLDRMLRGTEADLVADLALPVALTVICEFLGVPFEDRELFRGLTHTMNVVDGTTESAAAARQALQDYLEELVAAAAREPGDGFIGRMAARHLPDGTMTRPQLAAMALLLLTAGHDTTANMISLGVLTLLRHPGHFAALGTDDDPELLFDTVEEMLRHLTVVQRGIRRIAVEDVEVGDRLVRAGEGVVAAINVANRDPERFPAGEEFDPASRAHGHLAFGYGPHQCMGQSLARVELQEVYAAVARRIPTLRTAVPVEEIRFKSDMAVYGVHALPVTW
;
A
#
# COMPACT_ATOMS: atom_id res chain seq x y z
N MET A 1 63.16 -51.79 49.75
CA MET A 1 63.84 -52.57 48.68
C MET A 1 62.97 -52.50 47.46
N THR A 2 63.52 -51.85 46.44
CA THR A 2 63.34 -51.95 45.04
C THR A 2 62.02 -51.44 44.40
N ASP A 3 62.13 -50.28 43.90
CA ASP A 3 61.59 -49.76 42.64
C ASP A 3 61.89 -50.73 41.50
N PRO A 4 61.18 -50.76 40.39
CA PRO A 4 61.15 -49.68 39.45
C PRO A 4 59.97 -49.56 38.45
N THR A 5 60.00 -48.43 37.85
CA THR A 5 59.77 -48.03 36.44
C THR A 5 58.37 -48.02 35.90
N THR A 6 57.99 -46.85 35.74
CA THR A 6 56.96 -46.25 34.84
C THR A 6 57.38 -46.19 33.40
N ASP A 7 56.43 -46.34 32.52
CA ASP A 7 56.51 -45.80 31.14
C ASP A 7 55.13 -45.16 30.75
N PRO A 8 55.12 -43.97 30.23
CA PRO A 8 53.89 -43.26 29.90
C PRO A 8 53.47 -43.47 28.44
N THR A 9 52.34 -44.09 28.26
CA THR A 9 51.63 -44.14 26.95
C THR A 9 50.90 -42.84 26.66
N THR A 10 51.35 -42.17 25.66
CA THR A 10 50.72 -41.00 25.03
C THR A 10 49.40 -41.41 24.38
N ASP A 11 48.32 -40.92 24.91
CA ASP A 11 46.96 -41.08 24.31
C ASP A 11 46.70 -39.88 23.39
N ALA A 12 46.72 -40.11 22.09
CA ALA A 12 46.38 -39.14 21.08
C ALA A 12 44.89 -39.11 20.90
N THR A 13 44.21 -38.17 21.59
CA THR A 13 42.80 -37.86 21.34
C THR A 13 42.66 -37.18 19.98
N THR A 14 42.17 -37.93 19.02
CA THR A 14 41.72 -37.42 17.70
C THR A 14 40.43 -36.65 17.91
N GLU A 15 40.48 -35.33 17.88
CA GLU A 15 39.28 -34.50 17.77
C GLU A 15 38.59 -34.76 16.43
N ALA A 16 37.45 -35.44 16.51
CA ALA A 16 36.53 -35.57 15.38
C ALA A 16 35.85 -34.23 15.19
N THR A 17 36.30 -33.49 14.18
CA THR A 17 35.61 -32.31 13.66
C THR A 17 34.27 -32.77 13.06
N THR A 18 33.20 -32.64 13.82
CA THR A 18 31.85 -32.81 13.33
C THR A 18 31.57 -31.64 12.38
N GLY A 19 31.80 -31.87 11.09
CA GLY A 19 31.27 -31.01 10.02
C GLY A 19 29.74 -31.01 10.10
N GLN A 20 29.19 -29.93 10.62
CA GLN A 20 27.76 -29.64 10.44
C GLN A 20 27.52 -29.49 8.94
N THR A 21 26.99 -30.53 8.31
CA THR A 21 26.32 -30.40 7.00
C THR A 21 25.10 -29.54 7.24
N THR A 22 25.20 -28.23 6.95
CA THR A 22 24.05 -27.36 6.80
C THR A 22 23.21 -27.93 5.66
N GLY A 23 22.09 -28.58 5.98
CA GLY A 23 21.07 -28.88 4.99
C GLY A 23 20.66 -27.62 4.22
N PRO A 24 20.08 -27.72 3.04
CA PRO A 24 19.69 -26.56 2.26
C PRO A 24 18.83 -25.65 3.17
N ALA A 25 19.29 -24.39 3.35
CA ALA A 25 18.58 -23.41 4.14
C ALA A 25 17.15 -23.32 3.61
N SER A 26 16.16 -23.46 4.49
CA SER A 26 14.76 -23.30 4.08
C SER A 26 14.55 -21.89 3.57
N ASP A 27 13.78 -21.75 2.48
CA ASP A 27 13.44 -20.42 1.97
C ASP A 27 12.84 -19.54 3.07
N PRO A 28 13.18 -18.24 3.10
CA PRO A 28 12.60 -17.32 4.06
C PRO A 28 11.07 -17.23 3.95
N HIS A 29 10.40 -16.99 5.05
CA HIS A 29 8.96 -16.75 5.06
C HIS A 29 8.63 -15.36 4.51
N TYR A 30 7.50 -15.22 3.81
CA TYR A 30 7.01 -13.94 3.33
C TYR A 30 5.50 -13.78 3.59
N PRO A 31 5.03 -12.62 4.08
CA PRO A 31 5.80 -11.40 4.34
C PRO A 31 6.75 -11.55 5.54
N MET A 32 7.84 -10.78 5.50
CA MET A 32 8.82 -10.68 6.58
C MET A 32 8.39 -9.66 7.62
N ASP A 33 8.77 -9.87 8.88
CA ASP A 33 8.43 -8.97 9.97
C ASP A 33 9.28 -7.70 9.98
N ARG A 34 8.65 -6.56 10.30
CA ARG A 34 9.36 -5.30 10.53
C ARG A 34 9.92 -5.25 11.93
N GLN A 35 11.22 -4.91 12.06
CA GLN A 35 11.89 -4.65 13.32
C GLN A 35 11.90 -3.17 13.69
N CYS A 36 11.71 -2.30 12.69
CA CYS A 36 11.56 -0.85 12.85
C CYS A 36 10.28 -0.40 12.14
N PRO A 37 9.40 0.35 12.80
CA PRO A 37 8.15 0.77 12.18
C PRO A 37 8.34 1.71 10.99
N PHE A 38 9.49 2.39 10.89
CA PHE A 38 9.80 3.35 9.82
C PHE A 38 10.70 2.79 8.72
N ALA A 39 11.04 1.51 8.76
CA ALA A 39 11.88 0.85 7.77
C ALA A 39 11.22 -0.42 7.24
N PRO A 40 11.55 -0.85 6.01
CA PRO A 40 11.22 -2.20 5.53
C PRO A 40 11.82 -3.27 6.44
N PRO A 41 11.35 -4.54 6.33
CA PRO A 41 11.95 -5.65 7.06
C PRO A 41 13.45 -5.78 6.77
N ARG A 42 14.28 -5.90 7.83
CA ARG A 42 15.75 -6.01 7.69
C ARG A 42 16.17 -7.19 6.83
N GLU A 43 15.46 -8.30 6.91
CA GLU A 43 15.73 -9.49 6.10
C GLU A 43 15.55 -9.18 4.61
N ALA A 44 14.47 -8.50 4.23
CA ALA A 44 14.22 -8.10 2.84
C ALA A 44 15.23 -7.05 2.34
N THR A 45 15.64 -6.12 3.20
CA THR A 45 16.72 -5.16 2.90
C THR A 45 18.05 -5.87 2.70
N GLY A 46 18.38 -6.86 3.54
CA GLY A 46 19.58 -7.66 3.39
C GLY A 46 19.62 -8.48 2.09
N ILE A 47 18.46 -8.98 1.61
CA ILE A 47 18.33 -9.63 0.32
C ILE A 47 18.67 -8.66 -0.82
N ARG A 48 18.14 -7.43 -0.76
CA ARG A 48 18.46 -6.36 -1.74
C ARG A 48 19.96 -6.05 -1.73
N ASP A 49 20.52 -5.77 -0.57
CA ASP A 49 21.91 -5.35 -0.41
C ASP A 49 22.91 -6.45 -0.84
N ALA A 50 22.50 -7.71 -0.74
CA ALA A 50 23.25 -8.84 -1.27
C ALA A 50 23.10 -9.03 -2.79
N GLY A 51 22.25 -8.25 -3.47
CA GLY A 51 21.96 -8.40 -4.90
C GLY A 51 21.38 -9.76 -5.26
N THR A 52 20.63 -10.41 -4.34
CA THR A 52 20.11 -11.76 -4.56
C THR A 52 18.60 -11.75 -4.80
N VAL A 53 18.14 -12.73 -5.60
CA VAL A 53 16.72 -12.96 -5.84
C VAL A 53 16.38 -14.37 -5.36
N PRO A 54 16.03 -14.53 -4.05
CA PRO A 54 15.67 -15.83 -3.50
C PRO A 54 14.23 -16.22 -3.82
N ARG A 55 13.90 -17.50 -3.61
CA ARG A 55 12.52 -17.89 -3.38
C ARG A 55 12.14 -17.60 -1.93
N VAL A 56 10.86 -17.30 -1.73
CA VAL A 56 10.28 -17.14 -0.39
C VAL A 56 9.10 -18.08 -0.24
N THR A 57 8.79 -18.48 0.99
CA THR A 57 7.67 -19.37 1.29
C THR A 57 6.47 -18.58 1.76
N LEU A 58 5.32 -18.70 1.08
CA LEU A 58 4.06 -18.08 1.48
C LEU A 58 3.30 -18.97 2.46
N TRP A 59 2.23 -18.41 3.07
CA TRP A 59 1.31 -19.05 4.02
C TRP A 59 0.77 -20.41 3.58
N ASN A 60 0.63 -20.65 2.27
CA ASN A 60 0.10 -21.87 1.65
C ASN A 60 1.18 -22.78 1.03
N GLY A 61 2.46 -22.51 1.31
CA GLY A 61 3.59 -23.28 0.79
C GLY A 61 4.01 -22.95 -0.65
N VAL A 62 3.32 -22.04 -1.34
CA VAL A 62 3.77 -21.55 -2.66
C VAL A 62 5.08 -20.79 -2.50
N ARG A 63 6.01 -20.98 -3.45
CA ARG A 63 7.39 -20.46 -3.38
C ARG A 63 7.70 -19.50 -4.55
N PRO A 64 7.19 -18.25 -4.54
CA PRO A 64 7.51 -17.26 -5.56
C PRO A 64 8.95 -16.75 -5.43
N TRP A 65 9.47 -16.13 -6.51
CA TRP A 65 10.66 -15.31 -6.49
C TRP A 65 10.37 -13.96 -5.82
N LEU A 66 11.31 -13.47 -5.01
CA LEU A 66 11.23 -12.15 -4.36
C LEU A 66 12.21 -11.18 -5.01
N PHE A 67 11.67 -10.17 -5.68
CA PHE A 67 12.43 -9.08 -6.29
C PHE A 67 12.40 -7.85 -5.38
N THR A 68 13.58 -7.43 -4.93
CA THR A 68 13.79 -6.32 -3.99
C THR A 68 14.53 -5.14 -4.61
N GLY A 69 15.21 -5.32 -5.74
CA GLY A 69 15.87 -4.27 -6.51
C GLY A 69 14.86 -3.42 -7.30
N PHE A 70 15.21 -2.15 -7.52
CA PHE A 70 14.31 -1.19 -8.16
C PHE A 70 14.01 -1.53 -9.62
N ASP A 71 15.01 -1.79 -10.42
CA ASP A 71 14.85 -2.07 -11.87
C ASP A 71 14.20 -3.41 -12.13
N ASP A 72 14.51 -4.43 -11.32
CA ASP A 72 13.85 -5.72 -11.37
C ASP A 72 12.36 -5.60 -11.03
N ALA A 73 12.02 -4.85 -9.97
CA ALA A 73 10.63 -4.59 -9.62
C ALA A 73 9.88 -3.87 -10.75
N ARG A 74 10.49 -2.90 -11.41
CA ARG A 74 9.91 -2.23 -12.59
C ARG A 74 9.68 -3.20 -13.73
N THR A 75 10.63 -4.07 -14.01
CA THR A 75 10.51 -5.11 -15.06
C THR A 75 9.31 -6.01 -14.76
N VAL A 76 9.23 -6.57 -13.54
CA VAL A 76 8.10 -7.42 -13.11
C VAL A 76 6.75 -6.70 -13.26
N LEU A 77 6.69 -5.39 -13.02
CA LEU A 77 5.46 -4.61 -13.05
C LEU A 77 5.04 -4.14 -14.45
N SER A 78 5.95 -4.12 -15.42
CA SER A 78 5.70 -3.58 -16.76
C SER A 78 5.73 -4.61 -17.88
N ASP A 79 6.44 -5.72 -17.73
CA ASP A 79 6.53 -6.75 -18.76
C ASP A 79 5.19 -7.51 -18.88
N PRO A 80 4.56 -7.55 -20.07
CA PRO A 80 3.24 -8.18 -20.28
C PRO A 80 3.25 -9.70 -20.07
N ARG A 81 4.41 -10.33 -19.99
CA ARG A 81 4.54 -11.74 -19.67
C ARG A 81 4.34 -12.04 -18.16
N PHE A 82 4.24 -11.01 -17.33
CA PHE A 82 3.85 -11.12 -15.93
C PHE A 82 2.37 -10.78 -15.76
N SER A 83 1.55 -11.82 -15.63
CA SER A 83 0.10 -11.72 -15.48
C SER A 83 -0.30 -11.26 -14.06
N ALA A 84 -1.32 -10.42 -13.98
CA ALA A 84 -1.97 -9.99 -12.73
C ALA A 84 -3.14 -10.93 -12.35
N ASP A 85 -3.52 -11.87 -13.19
CA ASP A 85 -4.67 -12.75 -13.00
C ASP A 85 -4.44 -13.75 -11.85
N LYS A 86 -5.07 -13.45 -10.70
CA LYS A 86 -4.97 -14.25 -9.48
C LYS A 86 -5.62 -15.63 -9.57
N SER A 87 -6.40 -15.91 -10.61
CA SER A 87 -7.02 -17.23 -10.83
C SER A 87 -6.05 -18.25 -11.44
N ARG A 88 -4.91 -17.80 -11.96
CA ARG A 88 -3.91 -18.68 -12.58
C ARG A 88 -3.24 -19.57 -11.53
N ARG A 89 -3.08 -20.85 -11.87
CA ARG A 89 -2.38 -21.82 -11.02
C ARG A 89 -0.91 -21.36 -10.81
N GLY A 90 -0.48 -21.27 -9.56
CA GLY A 90 0.87 -20.81 -9.20
C GLY A 90 0.94 -19.31 -8.87
N TYR A 91 -0.16 -18.57 -9.04
CA TYR A 91 -0.20 -17.17 -8.59
C TYR A 91 0.04 -17.08 -7.06
N PRO A 92 0.94 -16.18 -6.60
CA PRO A 92 1.36 -16.12 -5.21
C PRO A 92 0.34 -15.36 -4.34
N LEU A 93 -0.79 -15.97 -4.01
CA LEU A 93 -1.86 -15.39 -3.20
C LEU A 93 -1.37 -14.94 -1.81
N SER A 94 -1.86 -13.79 -1.34
CA SER A 94 -1.42 -13.19 -0.08
C SER A 94 -2.01 -13.85 1.17
N SER A 95 -3.19 -14.44 1.07
CA SER A 95 -3.94 -15.01 2.19
C SER A 95 -5.04 -15.95 1.72
N ALA A 96 -5.67 -16.67 2.66
CA ALA A 96 -6.86 -17.46 2.39
C ALA A 96 -8.05 -16.61 1.94
N VAL A 97 -8.17 -15.37 2.42
CA VAL A 97 -9.19 -14.41 1.97
C VAL A 97 -8.97 -14.07 0.48
N ALA A 98 -7.73 -13.79 0.09
CA ALA A 98 -7.41 -13.53 -1.32
C ALA A 98 -7.72 -14.74 -2.22
N LEU A 99 -7.62 -15.98 -1.70
CA LEU A 99 -8.02 -17.19 -2.41
C LEU A 99 -9.55 -17.25 -2.59
N ALA A 100 -10.33 -16.95 -1.57
CA ALA A 100 -11.80 -16.93 -1.67
C ALA A 100 -12.28 -15.88 -2.69
N GLU A 101 -11.59 -14.75 -2.80
CA GLU A 101 -11.89 -13.70 -3.77
C GLU A 101 -11.59 -14.06 -5.24
N THR A 102 -10.93 -15.18 -5.53
CA THR A 102 -10.70 -15.62 -6.92
C THR A 102 -11.99 -16.03 -7.62
N ALA A 103 -13.04 -16.36 -6.87
CA ALA A 103 -14.36 -16.73 -7.40
C ALA A 103 -15.24 -15.52 -7.79
N VAL A 104 -14.81 -14.28 -7.48
CA VAL A 104 -15.55 -13.06 -7.78
C VAL A 104 -15.11 -12.49 -9.13
N GLU A 105 -16.02 -11.77 -9.82
CA GLU A 105 -15.70 -11.07 -11.08
C GLU A 105 -14.39 -10.24 -10.93
N PRO A 106 -13.43 -10.43 -11.85
CA PRO A 106 -12.14 -9.77 -11.73
C PRO A 106 -12.26 -8.25 -11.86
N THR A 107 -11.59 -7.54 -10.98
CA THR A 107 -11.45 -6.09 -11.03
C THR A 107 -10.23 -5.66 -11.87
N LEU A 108 -10.09 -4.36 -12.16
CA LEU A 108 -8.92 -3.81 -12.87
C LEU A 108 -7.57 -4.21 -12.25
N LEU A 109 -7.51 -4.49 -10.94
CA LEU A 109 -6.26 -4.89 -10.27
C LEU A 109 -5.74 -6.26 -10.70
N VAL A 110 -6.63 -7.13 -11.19
CA VAL A 110 -6.35 -8.55 -11.49
C VAL A 110 -6.74 -8.95 -12.91
N MET A 111 -6.96 -7.97 -13.79
CA MET A 111 -7.19 -8.20 -15.22
C MET A 111 -5.87 -8.12 -15.97
N ASP A 112 -5.74 -8.91 -17.04
CA ASP A 112 -4.67 -8.77 -18.02
C ASP A 112 -5.16 -8.07 -19.29
N ASN A 113 -4.23 -7.61 -20.12
CA ASN A 113 -4.50 -7.13 -21.47
C ASN A 113 -5.02 -8.27 -22.36
N PRO A 114 -5.93 -7.99 -23.32
CA PRO A 114 -6.44 -6.66 -23.72
C PRO A 114 -7.63 -6.16 -22.88
N ARG A 115 -8.22 -7.00 -22.00
CA ARG A 115 -9.41 -6.65 -21.20
C ARG A 115 -9.13 -5.51 -20.24
N HIS A 116 -7.97 -5.55 -19.55
CA HIS A 116 -7.53 -4.49 -18.64
C HIS A 116 -7.53 -3.12 -19.33
N ASP A 117 -6.86 -3.00 -20.47
CA ASP A 117 -6.74 -1.73 -21.19
C ASP A 117 -8.08 -1.24 -21.72
N ALA A 118 -8.97 -2.14 -22.15
CA ALA A 118 -10.30 -1.77 -22.58
C ALA A 118 -11.10 -1.11 -21.44
N VAL A 119 -11.12 -1.73 -20.26
CA VAL A 119 -11.85 -1.20 -19.09
C VAL A 119 -11.17 0.06 -18.55
N ARG A 120 -9.83 0.05 -18.43
CA ARG A 120 -9.06 1.19 -17.91
C ARG A 120 -9.29 2.46 -18.74
N ARG A 121 -9.32 2.36 -20.06
CA ARG A 121 -9.57 3.51 -20.96
C ARG A 121 -10.92 4.18 -20.74
N LEU A 122 -11.96 3.44 -20.35
CA LEU A 122 -13.29 4.00 -20.08
C LEU A 122 -13.25 4.99 -18.90
N VAL A 123 -12.42 4.72 -17.90
CA VAL A 123 -12.40 5.46 -16.62
C VAL A 123 -11.21 6.42 -16.47
N LEU A 124 -10.13 6.23 -17.25
CA LEU A 124 -8.87 6.98 -17.08
C LEU A 124 -9.05 8.51 -17.16
N GLY A 125 -9.98 8.98 -17.99
CA GLY A 125 -10.30 10.41 -18.13
C GLY A 125 -10.79 11.08 -16.84
N GLU A 126 -11.22 10.31 -15.84
CA GLU A 126 -11.69 10.81 -14.55
C GLU A 126 -10.53 11.09 -13.56
N PHE A 127 -9.31 10.54 -13.83
CA PHE A 127 -8.16 10.56 -12.95
C PHE A 127 -7.00 11.45 -13.44
N THR A 128 -7.28 12.37 -14.36
CA THR A 128 -6.26 13.30 -14.87
C THR A 128 -5.81 14.28 -13.79
N VAL A 129 -4.56 14.76 -13.89
CA VAL A 129 -4.01 15.81 -13.01
C VAL A 129 -4.94 17.02 -12.96
N LYS A 130 -5.45 17.48 -14.12
CA LYS A 130 -6.37 18.62 -14.19
C LYS A 130 -7.64 18.39 -13.37
N ARG A 131 -8.21 17.19 -13.37
CA ARG A 131 -9.40 16.87 -12.57
C ARG A 131 -9.09 16.77 -11.07
N ALA A 132 -7.94 16.23 -10.72
CA ALA A 132 -7.48 16.19 -9.33
C ALA A 132 -7.29 17.60 -8.79
N GLU A 133 -6.60 18.48 -9.54
CA GLU A 133 -6.41 19.87 -9.15
C GLU A 133 -7.73 20.65 -9.05
N HIS A 134 -8.68 20.38 -9.92
CA HIS A 134 -10.02 21.01 -9.82
C HIS A 134 -10.75 20.64 -8.53
N ARG A 135 -10.43 19.48 -7.92
CA ARG A 135 -11.00 19.05 -6.64
C ARG A 135 -10.28 19.62 -5.41
N ARG A 136 -9.10 20.22 -5.58
CA ARG A 136 -8.29 20.75 -4.48
C ARG A 136 -9.07 21.66 -3.52
N PRO A 137 -9.92 22.62 -3.97
CA PRO A 137 -10.71 23.44 -3.05
C PRO A 137 -11.69 22.63 -2.19
N ALA A 138 -12.31 21.58 -2.74
CA ALA A 138 -13.20 20.70 -1.99
C ALA A 138 -12.41 19.84 -0.98
N VAL A 139 -11.27 19.26 -1.39
CA VAL A 139 -10.38 18.53 -0.49
C VAL A 139 -9.94 19.41 0.67
N ARG A 140 -9.52 20.66 0.39
CA ARG A 140 -9.14 21.64 1.43
C ARG A 140 -10.30 21.89 2.40
N ALA A 141 -11.52 22.10 1.91
CA ALA A 141 -12.67 22.31 2.78
C ALA A 141 -12.95 21.11 3.70
N VAL A 142 -12.77 19.88 3.20
CA VAL A 142 -12.88 18.66 4.00
C VAL A 142 -11.82 18.61 5.09
N VAL A 143 -10.56 18.88 4.74
CA VAL A 143 -9.42 18.92 5.69
C VAL A 143 -9.65 19.97 6.76
N ASP A 144 -10.02 21.20 6.37
CA ASP A 144 -10.29 22.30 7.29
C ASP A 144 -11.43 21.97 8.24
N GLY A 145 -12.53 21.37 7.74
CA GLY A 145 -13.65 20.95 8.57
C GLY A 145 -13.27 19.85 9.58
N CYS A 146 -12.36 18.94 9.24
CA CYS A 146 -11.84 17.96 10.19
C CYS A 146 -10.97 18.61 11.26
N LEU A 147 -10.04 19.49 10.85
CA LEU A 147 -9.18 20.24 11.78
C LEU A 147 -9.99 21.17 12.70
N ASP A 148 -11.05 21.82 12.21
CA ASP A 148 -11.94 22.64 13.03
C ASP A 148 -12.62 21.84 14.13
N ARG A 149 -12.99 20.59 13.86
CA ARG A 149 -13.57 19.70 14.90
C ARG A 149 -12.48 19.27 15.89
N MET A 150 -11.32 18.86 15.42
CA MET A 150 -10.19 18.42 16.23
C MET A 150 -9.75 19.53 17.20
N LEU A 151 -9.61 20.78 16.70
CA LEU A 151 -9.16 21.94 17.46
C LEU A 151 -10.17 22.45 18.53
N ARG A 152 -11.35 21.84 18.67
CA ARG A 152 -12.23 22.11 19.82
C ARG A 152 -11.71 21.47 21.11
N GLY A 153 -10.85 20.48 21.02
CA GLY A 153 -10.14 19.84 22.12
C GLY A 153 -8.68 20.29 22.20
N THR A 154 -7.92 19.64 23.05
CA THR A 154 -6.47 19.80 23.23
C THR A 154 -5.70 18.51 22.88
N GLU A 155 -6.44 17.45 22.59
CA GLU A 155 -5.93 16.14 22.20
C GLU A 155 -6.92 15.48 21.23
N ALA A 156 -6.41 14.55 20.40
CA ALA A 156 -7.21 13.82 19.43
C ALA A 156 -6.53 12.49 19.06
N ASP A 157 -7.30 11.59 18.43
CA ASP A 157 -6.73 10.51 17.61
C ASP A 157 -6.68 10.97 16.16
N LEU A 158 -5.48 11.25 15.65
CA LEU A 158 -5.29 11.75 14.28
C LEU A 158 -5.82 10.78 13.22
N VAL A 159 -5.84 9.47 13.49
CA VAL A 159 -6.44 8.47 12.58
C VAL A 159 -7.95 8.64 12.53
N ALA A 160 -8.61 8.63 13.69
CA ALA A 160 -10.08 8.66 13.78
C ALA A 160 -10.66 10.04 13.46
N ASP A 161 -9.97 11.13 13.83
CA ASP A 161 -10.50 12.48 13.76
C ASP A 161 -10.07 13.25 12.48
N LEU A 162 -9.00 12.81 11.80
CA LEU A 162 -8.51 13.46 10.58
C LEU A 162 -8.33 12.47 9.42
N ALA A 163 -7.46 11.47 9.53
CA ALA A 163 -7.00 10.68 8.38
C ALA A 163 -8.15 9.88 7.73
N LEU A 164 -8.89 9.10 8.51
CA LEU A 164 -10.03 8.34 8.02
C LEU A 164 -11.17 9.24 7.52
N PRO A 165 -11.60 10.29 8.25
CA PRO A 165 -12.64 11.18 7.77
C PRO A 165 -12.28 11.91 6.48
N VAL A 166 -11.04 12.37 6.31
CA VAL A 166 -10.58 13.03 5.07
C VAL A 166 -10.66 12.06 3.89
N ALA A 167 -9.96 10.92 3.98
CA ALA A 167 -9.87 9.96 2.89
C ALA A 167 -11.26 9.42 2.48
N LEU A 168 -12.12 9.09 3.47
CA LEU A 168 -13.47 8.60 3.20
C LEU A 168 -14.36 9.68 2.58
N THR A 169 -14.33 10.90 3.11
CA THR A 169 -15.16 11.98 2.57
C THR A 169 -14.79 12.30 1.13
N VAL A 170 -13.49 12.43 0.84
CA VAL A 170 -13.00 12.74 -0.50
C VAL A 170 -13.38 11.65 -1.51
N ILE A 171 -13.23 10.37 -1.16
CA ILE A 171 -13.60 9.29 -2.09
C ILE A 171 -15.12 9.18 -2.28
N CYS A 172 -15.92 9.41 -1.23
CA CYS A 172 -17.37 9.45 -1.34
C CYS A 172 -17.83 10.60 -2.24
N GLU A 173 -17.25 11.79 -2.10
CA GLU A 173 -17.53 12.93 -2.99
C GLU A 173 -17.07 12.67 -4.44
N PHE A 174 -15.93 12.02 -4.61
CA PHE A 174 -15.47 11.62 -5.94
C PHE A 174 -16.46 10.67 -6.60
N LEU A 175 -16.94 9.66 -5.89
CA LEU A 175 -17.91 8.68 -6.39
C LEU A 175 -19.28 9.29 -6.66
N GLY A 176 -19.66 10.32 -5.91
CA GLY A 176 -21.00 10.91 -5.93
C GLY A 176 -21.95 10.23 -4.95
N VAL A 177 -21.43 9.71 -3.83
CA VAL A 177 -22.21 9.15 -2.74
C VAL A 177 -22.88 10.29 -1.98
N PRO A 178 -24.20 10.21 -1.69
CA PRO A 178 -24.92 11.20 -0.87
C PRO A 178 -24.25 11.41 0.49
N PHE A 179 -24.36 12.63 1.00
CA PHE A 179 -23.72 12.98 2.28
C PHE A 179 -24.25 12.16 3.45
N GLU A 180 -25.55 11.93 3.46
CA GLU A 180 -26.30 11.17 4.49
C GLU A 180 -25.84 9.72 4.59
N ASP A 181 -25.32 9.14 3.52
CA ASP A 181 -24.93 7.72 3.46
C ASP A 181 -23.47 7.49 3.90
N ARG A 182 -22.69 8.54 4.13
CA ARG A 182 -21.25 8.42 4.48
C ARG A 182 -21.00 7.66 5.77
N GLU A 183 -21.91 7.77 6.76
CA GLU A 183 -21.81 7.02 8.02
C GLU A 183 -22.02 5.52 7.81
N LEU A 184 -22.93 5.12 6.91
CA LEU A 184 -23.09 3.73 6.49
C LEU A 184 -21.79 3.20 5.89
N PHE A 185 -21.18 3.96 4.96
CA PHE A 185 -19.90 3.60 4.33
C PHE A 185 -18.79 3.45 5.37
N ARG A 186 -18.68 4.41 6.31
CA ARG A 186 -17.70 4.34 7.39
C ARG A 186 -17.85 3.08 8.23
N GLY A 187 -19.07 2.72 8.60
CA GLY A 187 -19.36 1.52 9.37
C GLY A 187 -18.99 0.24 8.62
N LEU A 188 -19.39 0.13 7.35
CA LEU A 188 -19.13 -1.05 6.52
C LEU A 188 -17.64 -1.22 6.19
N THR A 189 -16.94 -0.14 5.82
CA THR A 189 -15.50 -0.18 5.54
C THR A 189 -14.70 -0.49 6.81
N HIS A 190 -15.11 0.01 7.97
CA HIS A 190 -14.52 -0.37 9.25
C HIS A 190 -14.67 -1.87 9.51
N THR A 191 -15.88 -2.42 9.37
CA THR A 191 -16.13 -3.86 9.56
C THR A 191 -15.32 -4.74 8.63
N MET A 192 -15.11 -4.31 7.37
CA MET A 192 -14.26 -5.05 6.42
C MET A 192 -12.79 -5.11 6.83
N ASN A 193 -12.29 -4.13 7.58
CA ASN A 193 -10.87 -3.96 7.91
C ASN A 193 -10.53 -4.28 9.38
N VAL A 194 -11.51 -4.64 10.20
CA VAL A 194 -11.28 -4.99 11.62
C VAL A 194 -10.47 -6.28 11.72
N VAL A 195 -9.34 -6.19 12.43
CA VAL A 195 -8.39 -7.31 12.61
C VAL A 195 -9.00 -8.49 13.36
N ASP A 196 -9.85 -8.21 14.35
CA ASP A 196 -10.54 -9.22 15.18
C ASP A 196 -11.92 -9.65 14.59
N GLY A 197 -12.25 -9.16 13.38
CA GLY A 197 -13.47 -9.50 12.67
C GLY A 197 -13.43 -10.92 12.09
N THR A 198 -14.58 -11.57 12.01
CA THR A 198 -14.68 -12.86 11.32
C THR A 198 -14.66 -12.66 9.80
N THR A 199 -14.13 -13.63 9.05
CA THR A 199 -14.19 -13.63 7.58
C THR A 199 -15.63 -13.48 7.08
N GLU A 200 -16.60 -13.99 7.83
CA GLU A 200 -18.03 -13.91 7.55
C GLU A 200 -18.57 -12.47 7.70
N SER A 201 -18.20 -11.76 8.78
CA SER A 201 -18.62 -10.37 8.98
C SER A 201 -18.02 -9.43 7.93
N ALA A 202 -16.77 -9.63 7.55
CA ALA A 202 -16.12 -8.87 6.49
C ALA A 202 -16.76 -9.13 5.12
N ALA A 203 -17.11 -10.38 4.82
CA ALA A 203 -17.81 -10.75 3.58
C ALA A 203 -19.22 -10.15 3.54
N ALA A 204 -19.96 -10.17 4.65
CA ALA A 204 -21.29 -9.57 4.74
C ALA A 204 -21.24 -8.05 4.56
N ALA A 205 -20.27 -7.35 5.17
CA ALA A 205 -20.07 -5.91 5.00
C ALA A 205 -19.71 -5.57 3.54
N ARG A 206 -18.86 -6.38 2.90
CA ARG A 206 -18.52 -6.22 1.48
C ARG A 206 -19.76 -6.39 0.59
N GLN A 207 -20.60 -7.40 0.85
CA GLN A 207 -21.83 -7.62 0.09
C GLN A 207 -22.79 -6.45 0.26
N ALA A 208 -22.98 -5.96 1.48
CA ALA A 208 -23.84 -4.81 1.74
C ALA A 208 -23.38 -3.54 1.01
N LEU A 209 -22.04 -3.32 0.92
CA LEU A 209 -21.48 -2.23 0.10
C LEU A 209 -21.74 -2.43 -1.38
N GLN A 210 -21.58 -3.66 -1.88
CA GLN A 210 -21.86 -3.98 -3.29
C GLN A 210 -23.32 -3.71 -3.64
N ASP A 211 -24.26 -4.19 -2.81
CA ASP A 211 -25.71 -4.02 -3.01
C ASP A 211 -26.08 -2.53 -3.02
N TYR A 212 -25.56 -1.76 -2.07
CA TYR A 212 -25.79 -0.32 -2.01
C TYR A 212 -25.24 0.39 -3.29
N LEU A 213 -24.04 0.04 -3.73
CA LEU A 213 -23.46 0.64 -4.93
C LEU A 213 -24.25 0.27 -6.21
N GLU A 214 -24.82 -0.92 -6.26
CA GLU A 214 -25.72 -1.32 -7.37
C GLU A 214 -27.00 -0.48 -7.39
N GLU A 215 -27.58 -0.20 -6.22
CA GLU A 215 -28.74 0.71 -6.09
C GLU A 215 -28.37 2.13 -6.51
N LEU A 216 -27.21 2.64 -6.09
CA LEU A 216 -26.70 3.96 -6.47
C LEU A 216 -26.48 4.07 -7.98
N VAL A 217 -25.89 3.04 -8.60
CA VAL A 217 -25.74 2.96 -10.07
C VAL A 217 -27.10 2.91 -10.76
N ALA A 218 -28.06 2.17 -10.22
CA ALA A 218 -29.42 2.11 -10.77
C ALA A 218 -30.16 3.46 -10.68
N ALA A 219 -29.92 4.23 -9.62
CA ALA A 219 -30.43 5.60 -9.49
C ALA A 219 -29.74 6.54 -10.49
N ALA A 220 -28.42 6.49 -10.60
CA ALA A 220 -27.62 7.29 -11.53
C ALA A 220 -27.92 6.99 -13.01
N ALA A 221 -28.39 5.78 -13.32
CA ALA A 221 -28.84 5.44 -14.68
C ALA A 221 -30.14 6.16 -15.08
N ARG A 222 -30.96 6.58 -14.11
CA ARG A 222 -32.20 7.34 -14.34
C ARG A 222 -31.95 8.84 -14.27
N GLU A 223 -31.14 9.27 -13.32
CA GLU A 223 -30.82 10.67 -13.06
C GLU A 223 -29.31 10.80 -12.75
N PRO A 224 -28.48 11.02 -13.78
CA PRO A 224 -27.05 11.14 -13.61
C PRO A 224 -26.66 12.37 -12.78
N GLY A 225 -25.93 12.15 -11.70
CA GLY A 225 -25.28 13.22 -10.93
C GLY A 225 -23.88 13.55 -11.44
N ASP A 226 -23.24 14.55 -10.80
CA ASP A 226 -21.91 15.04 -11.17
C ASP A 226 -20.75 14.19 -10.63
N GLY A 227 -21.02 13.15 -9.82
CA GLY A 227 -20.01 12.21 -9.31
C GLY A 227 -19.50 11.24 -10.39
N PHE A 228 -18.46 10.49 -10.06
CA PHE A 228 -17.89 9.46 -10.95
C PHE A 228 -18.98 8.49 -11.46
N ILE A 229 -19.80 7.95 -10.55
CA ILE A 229 -20.85 6.98 -10.90
C ILE A 229 -21.84 7.60 -11.89
N GLY A 230 -22.31 8.84 -11.64
CA GLY A 230 -23.25 9.52 -12.51
C GLY A 230 -22.69 9.75 -13.92
N ARG A 231 -21.45 10.26 -14.00
CA ARG A 231 -20.80 10.49 -15.31
C ARG A 231 -20.53 9.20 -16.08
N MET A 232 -20.14 8.12 -15.38
CA MET A 232 -19.93 6.81 -16.03
C MET A 232 -21.25 6.19 -16.47
N ALA A 233 -22.29 6.29 -15.64
CA ALA A 233 -23.62 5.80 -15.98
C ALA A 233 -24.17 6.51 -17.23
N ALA A 234 -24.09 7.85 -17.28
CA ALA A 234 -24.55 8.63 -18.44
C ALA A 234 -23.78 8.31 -19.73
N ARG A 235 -22.49 8.02 -19.63
CA ARG A 235 -21.62 7.83 -20.81
C ARG A 235 -21.63 6.41 -21.34
N HIS A 236 -21.69 5.39 -20.48
CA HIS A 236 -21.36 4.01 -20.85
C HIS A 236 -22.48 2.99 -20.67
N LEU A 237 -23.55 3.30 -19.91
CA LEU A 237 -24.68 2.39 -19.78
C LEU A 237 -25.61 2.40 -21.03
N PRO A 238 -25.87 3.56 -21.69
CA PRO A 238 -26.79 3.60 -22.84
C PRO A 238 -26.30 2.82 -24.05
N ASP A 239 -24.98 2.77 -24.29
CA ASP A 239 -24.38 2.06 -25.43
C ASP A 239 -23.89 0.65 -25.08
N GLY A 240 -24.03 0.25 -23.80
CA GLY A 240 -23.64 -1.06 -23.30
C GLY A 240 -22.12 -1.29 -23.19
N THR A 241 -21.29 -0.24 -23.32
CA THR A 241 -19.82 -0.36 -23.15
C THR A 241 -19.43 -0.71 -21.70
N MET A 242 -20.32 -0.46 -20.75
CA MET A 242 -20.22 -0.91 -19.35
C MET A 242 -21.58 -1.37 -18.85
N THR A 243 -21.64 -2.43 -18.07
CA THR A 243 -22.86 -2.88 -17.40
C THR A 243 -22.98 -2.27 -16.00
N ARG A 244 -24.21 -2.26 -15.44
CA ARG A 244 -24.43 -1.79 -14.05
C ARG A 244 -23.58 -2.55 -13.02
N PRO A 245 -23.52 -3.90 -13.02
CA PRO A 245 -22.64 -4.63 -12.09
C PRO A 245 -21.16 -4.27 -12.27
N GLN A 246 -20.68 -4.05 -13.49
CA GLN A 246 -19.31 -3.62 -13.73
C GLN A 246 -19.03 -2.23 -13.17
N LEU A 247 -19.97 -1.29 -13.31
CA LEU A 247 -19.81 0.06 -12.74
C LEU A 247 -19.84 0.02 -11.20
N ALA A 248 -20.73 -0.78 -10.60
CA ALA A 248 -20.79 -0.96 -9.15
C ALA A 248 -19.50 -1.61 -8.60
N ALA A 249 -18.99 -2.66 -9.27
CA ALA A 249 -17.72 -3.29 -8.90
C ALA A 249 -16.53 -2.31 -9.04
N MET A 250 -16.54 -1.44 -10.05
CA MET A 250 -15.55 -0.39 -10.21
C MET A 250 -15.64 0.64 -9.07
N ALA A 251 -16.84 1.08 -8.71
CA ALA A 251 -17.05 2.00 -7.59
C ALA A 251 -16.58 1.40 -6.26
N LEU A 252 -16.88 0.12 -6.01
CA LEU A 252 -16.38 -0.61 -4.83
C LEU A 252 -14.85 -0.70 -4.81
N LEU A 253 -14.24 -1.00 -5.95
CA LEU A 253 -12.78 -1.01 -6.07
C LEU A 253 -12.18 0.35 -5.73
N LEU A 254 -12.72 1.44 -6.30
CA LEU A 254 -12.21 2.79 -6.06
C LEU A 254 -12.40 3.22 -4.61
N LEU A 255 -13.52 2.89 -3.99
CA LEU A 255 -13.79 3.16 -2.59
C LEU A 255 -12.75 2.46 -1.69
N THR A 256 -12.59 1.15 -1.86
CA THR A 256 -11.69 0.37 -1.00
C THR A 256 -10.21 0.70 -1.22
N ALA A 257 -9.81 0.94 -2.47
CA ALA A 257 -8.42 1.30 -2.79
C ALA A 257 -8.05 2.73 -2.36
N GLY A 258 -8.96 3.69 -2.48
CA GLY A 258 -8.69 5.11 -2.20
C GLY A 258 -8.76 5.46 -0.73
N HIS A 259 -9.61 4.79 0.04
CA HIS A 259 -9.84 5.12 1.45
C HIS A 259 -8.67 4.70 2.35
N ASP A 260 -8.35 3.41 2.42
CA ASP A 260 -7.41 2.88 3.42
C ASP A 260 -5.95 3.31 3.14
N THR A 261 -5.53 3.30 1.88
CA THR A 261 -4.16 3.68 1.50
C THR A 261 -3.88 5.14 1.84
N THR A 262 -4.80 6.05 1.51
CA THR A 262 -4.66 7.49 1.77
C THR A 262 -4.69 7.80 3.26
N ALA A 263 -5.61 7.20 4.02
CA ALA A 263 -5.67 7.40 5.47
C ALA A 263 -4.37 6.93 6.18
N ASN A 264 -3.81 5.79 5.77
CA ASN A 264 -2.54 5.33 6.33
C ASN A 264 -1.36 6.22 5.89
N MET A 265 -1.34 6.75 4.67
CA MET A 265 -0.33 7.74 4.26
C MET A 265 -0.45 9.03 5.04
N ILE A 266 -1.66 9.54 5.30
CA ILE A 266 -1.87 10.72 6.12
C ILE A 266 -1.29 10.51 7.52
N SER A 267 -1.67 9.45 8.21
CA SER A 267 -1.29 9.22 9.60
C SER A 267 0.22 8.92 9.75
N LEU A 268 0.79 8.07 8.91
CA LEU A 268 2.23 7.80 8.92
C LEU A 268 3.05 9.01 8.49
N GLY A 269 2.58 9.78 7.52
CA GLY A 269 3.25 10.98 7.04
C GLY A 269 3.31 12.06 8.13
N VAL A 270 2.20 12.33 8.83
CA VAL A 270 2.21 13.25 9.97
C VAL A 270 3.14 12.74 11.08
N LEU A 271 3.08 11.44 11.43
CA LEU A 271 4.00 10.87 12.40
C LEU A 271 5.46 11.02 11.97
N THR A 272 5.77 10.86 10.68
CA THR A 272 7.12 11.07 10.13
C THR A 272 7.53 12.54 10.25
N LEU A 273 6.65 13.49 9.90
CA LEU A 273 6.90 14.92 10.05
C LEU A 273 7.18 15.32 11.51
N LEU A 274 6.43 14.77 12.47
CA LEU A 274 6.65 15.02 13.90
C LEU A 274 8.03 14.52 14.40
N ARG A 275 8.61 13.52 13.72
CA ARG A 275 9.99 13.07 13.95
C ARG A 275 11.07 13.91 13.28
N HIS A 276 10.65 14.77 12.33
CA HIS A 276 11.52 15.69 11.59
C HIS A 276 11.03 17.14 11.75
N PRO A 277 11.17 17.72 12.97
CA PRO A 277 10.52 18.99 13.31
C PRO A 277 10.95 20.17 12.42
N GLY A 278 12.15 20.14 11.85
CA GLY A 278 12.60 21.15 10.89
C GLY A 278 11.77 21.14 9.61
N HIS A 279 11.49 19.97 9.04
CA HIS A 279 10.62 19.84 7.85
C HIS A 279 9.17 20.18 8.19
N PHE A 280 8.67 19.76 9.36
CA PHE A 280 7.33 20.11 9.80
C PHE A 280 7.14 21.61 9.92
N ALA A 281 8.08 22.30 10.56
CA ALA A 281 8.04 23.76 10.71
C ALA A 281 8.13 24.49 9.34
N ALA A 282 8.98 24.01 8.43
CA ALA A 282 9.10 24.58 7.09
C ALA A 282 7.77 24.53 6.32
N LEU A 283 7.06 23.38 6.35
CA LEU A 283 5.73 23.27 5.72
C LEU A 283 4.68 24.20 6.33
N GLY A 284 4.84 24.60 7.59
CA GLY A 284 3.94 25.53 8.27
C GLY A 284 4.18 26.99 7.94
N THR A 285 5.41 27.37 7.57
CA THR A 285 5.86 28.76 7.41
C THR A 285 6.16 29.14 5.98
N ASP A 286 6.48 28.18 5.13
CA ASP A 286 6.84 28.40 3.74
C ASP A 286 5.65 28.02 2.82
N ASP A 287 5.27 28.96 1.94
CA ASP A 287 4.23 28.72 0.92
C ASP A 287 4.83 28.20 -0.40
N ASP A 288 6.05 27.61 -0.35
CA ASP A 288 6.71 27.02 -1.52
C ASP A 288 5.99 25.72 -1.97
N PRO A 289 5.34 25.74 -3.15
CA PRO A 289 4.67 24.55 -3.69
C PRO A 289 5.65 23.43 -4.04
N GLU A 290 6.92 23.73 -4.36
CA GLU A 290 7.94 22.74 -4.70
C GLU A 290 8.35 21.97 -3.44
N LEU A 291 8.59 22.67 -2.32
CA LEU A 291 8.87 22.04 -1.03
C LEU A 291 7.74 21.08 -0.62
N LEU A 292 6.48 21.50 -0.75
CA LEU A 292 5.33 20.68 -0.41
C LEU A 292 5.22 19.45 -1.34
N PHE A 293 5.44 19.64 -2.64
CA PHE A 293 5.43 18.56 -3.61
C PHE A 293 6.55 17.55 -3.32
N ASP A 294 7.78 18.00 -3.14
CA ASP A 294 8.93 17.14 -2.86
C ASP A 294 8.78 16.40 -1.52
N THR A 295 8.18 17.04 -0.52
CA THR A 295 7.85 16.37 0.76
C THR A 295 6.86 15.24 0.56
N VAL A 296 5.82 15.43 -0.25
CA VAL A 296 4.82 14.37 -0.53
C VAL A 296 5.43 13.23 -1.33
N GLU A 297 6.23 13.52 -2.37
CA GLU A 297 6.91 12.47 -3.15
C GLU A 297 7.87 11.66 -2.27
N GLU A 298 8.64 12.33 -1.42
CA GLU A 298 9.54 11.65 -0.49
C GLU A 298 8.79 10.83 0.57
N MET A 299 7.66 11.33 1.09
CA MET A 299 6.80 10.54 1.98
C MET A 299 6.30 9.26 1.30
N LEU A 300 5.83 9.37 0.06
CA LEU A 300 5.35 8.23 -0.72
C LEU A 300 6.46 7.20 -0.95
N ARG A 301 7.67 7.66 -1.33
CA ARG A 301 8.83 6.79 -1.51
C ARG A 301 9.22 6.11 -0.20
N HIS A 302 9.45 6.91 0.84
CA HIS A 302 10.02 6.47 2.11
C HIS A 302 9.10 5.53 2.88
N LEU A 303 7.80 5.79 2.91
CA LEU A 303 6.83 4.99 3.66
C LEU A 303 6.30 3.80 2.87
N THR A 304 5.97 3.99 1.61
CA THR A 304 5.41 2.95 0.70
C THR A 304 4.46 1.99 1.43
N VAL A 305 3.23 2.45 1.71
CA VAL A 305 2.28 1.74 2.57
C VAL A 305 1.82 0.37 2.06
N VAL A 306 1.99 0.06 0.76
CA VAL A 306 1.76 -1.28 0.19
C VAL A 306 2.92 -2.19 0.59
N GLN A 307 2.83 -2.78 1.80
CA GLN A 307 3.97 -3.47 2.41
C GLN A 307 4.15 -4.93 2.00
N ARG A 308 3.10 -5.59 1.46
CA ARG A 308 3.17 -7.01 1.08
C ARG A 308 3.59 -7.23 -0.37
N GLY A 309 4.17 -6.21 -1.01
CA GLY A 309 4.61 -6.24 -2.40
C GLY A 309 3.48 -6.41 -3.41
N ILE A 310 3.80 -6.27 -4.69
CA ILE A 310 2.88 -6.49 -5.81
C ILE A 310 3.20 -7.85 -6.43
N ARG A 311 2.17 -8.66 -6.65
CA ARG A 311 2.29 -10.04 -7.08
C ARG A 311 1.97 -10.21 -8.55
N ARG A 312 2.70 -11.11 -9.21
CA ARG A 312 2.47 -11.52 -10.60
C ARG A 312 2.77 -13.01 -10.76
N ILE A 313 2.40 -13.54 -11.91
CA ILE A 313 2.78 -14.88 -12.36
C ILE A 313 3.33 -14.79 -13.78
N ALA A 314 4.46 -15.45 -14.05
CA ALA A 314 5.01 -15.55 -15.40
C ALA A 314 4.12 -16.44 -16.27
N VAL A 315 3.70 -15.96 -17.44
CA VAL A 315 2.93 -16.76 -18.42
C VAL A 315 3.82 -17.35 -19.50
N GLU A 316 5.05 -16.87 -19.61
CA GLU A 316 6.14 -17.34 -20.46
C GLU A 316 7.44 -17.31 -19.65
N ASP A 317 8.51 -17.91 -20.17
CA ASP A 317 9.84 -17.77 -19.58
C ASP A 317 10.31 -16.31 -19.73
N VAL A 318 10.73 -15.69 -18.63
CA VAL A 318 11.15 -14.28 -18.58
C VAL A 318 12.47 -14.12 -17.83
N GLU A 319 13.44 -13.46 -18.43
CA GLU A 319 14.64 -13.03 -17.74
C GLU A 319 14.40 -11.69 -17.03
N VAL A 320 14.73 -11.63 -15.73
CA VAL A 320 14.68 -10.43 -14.90
C VAL A 320 16.03 -10.32 -14.19
N GLY A 321 16.81 -9.31 -14.54
CA GLY A 321 18.21 -9.26 -14.13
C GLY A 321 18.97 -10.51 -14.59
N ASP A 322 19.62 -11.19 -13.67
CA ASP A 322 20.33 -12.46 -13.91
C ASP A 322 19.46 -13.70 -13.67
N ARG A 323 18.17 -13.52 -13.38
CA ARG A 323 17.24 -14.59 -13.01
C ARG A 323 16.28 -14.96 -14.14
N LEU A 324 16.28 -16.23 -14.51
CA LEU A 324 15.25 -16.78 -15.38
C LEU A 324 14.06 -17.25 -14.56
N VAL A 325 12.91 -16.57 -14.72
CA VAL A 325 11.61 -16.96 -14.17
C VAL A 325 10.88 -17.81 -15.21
N ARG A 326 10.52 -19.03 -14.85
CA ARG A 326 9.83 -19.96 -15.76
C ARG A 326 8.32 -19.66 -15.81
N ALA A 327 7.72 -20.01 -16.93
CA ALA A 327 6.25 -19.99 -17.06
C ALA A 327 5.59 -20.77 -15.93
N GLY A 328 4.54 -20.18 -15.30
CA GLY A 328 3.85 -20.75 -14.14
C GLY A 328 4.50 -20.44 -12.78
N GLU A 329 5.64 -19.76 -12.75
CA GLU A 329 6.24 -19.32 -11.48
C GLU A 329 5.70 -17.97 -11.03
N GLY A 330 5.34 -17.91 -9.74
CA GLY A 330 4.93 -16.68 -9.09
C GLY A 330 6.11 -15.77 -8.75
N VAL A 331 5.86 -14.46 -8.76
CA VAL A 331 6.83 -13.43 -8.37
C VAL A 331 6.20 -12.40 -7.44
N VAL A 332 7.01 -11.82 -6.57
CA VAL A 332 6.64 -10.72 -5.67
C VAL A 332 7.65 -9.58 -5.89
N ALA A 333 7.15 -8.41 -6.30
CA ALA A 333 7.92 -7.17 -6.35
C ALA A 333 7.75 -6.43 -5.01
N ALA A 334 8.77 -6.43 -4.17
CA ALA A 334 8.78 -5.78 -2.85
C ALA A 334 9.03 -4.28 -2.99
N ILE A 335 8.03 -3.53 -3.48
CA ILE A 335 8.17 -2.11 -3.84
C ILE A 335 8.57 -1.21 -2.66
N ASN A 336 8.23 -1.59 -1.42
CA ASN A 336 8.64 -0.89 -0.21
C ASN A 336 10.15 -1.01 0.07
N VAL A 337 10.79 -2.11 -0.38
CA VAL A 337 12.24 -2.31 -0.32
C VAL A 337 12.91 -1.66 -1.53
N ALA A 338 12.35 -1.87 -2.72
CA ALA A 338 12.84 -1.30 -3.98
C ALA A 338 12.88 0.26 -3.96
N ASN A 339 11.93 0.90 -3.29
CA ASN A 339 11.92 2.35 -3.11
C ASN A 339 13.04 2.89 -2.21
N ARG A 340 13.82 2.03 -1.62
CA ARG A 340 15.01 2.37 -0.81
C ARG A 340 16.31 1.83 -1.41
N ASP A 341 16.25 1.37 -2.64
CA ASP A 341 17.41 0.85 -3.36
C ASP A 341 18.47 1.94 -3.53
N PRO A 342 19.70 1.76 -2.98
CA PRO A 342 20.75 2.78 -3.05
C PRO A 342 21.27 3.02 -4.47
N GLU A 343 21.11 2.08 -5.40
CA GLU A 343 21.46 2.28 -6.80
C GLU A 343 20.55 3.32 -7.48
N ARG A 344 19.31 3.41 -7.03
CA ARG A 344 18.34 4.39 -7.54
C ARG A 344 18.21 5.62 -6.66
N PHE A 345 18.30 5.45 -5.36
CA PHE A 345 18.14 6.49 -4.33
C PHE A 345 19.33 6.42 -3.36
N PRO A 346 20.43 7.16 -3.62
CA PRO A 346 21.68 7.01 -2.85
C PRO A 346 21.55 7.15 -1.34
N ALA A 347 20.60 8.00 -0.86
CA ALA A 347 20.26 8.13 0.56
C ALA A 347 18.90 7.46 0.88
N GLY A 348 18.56 6.36 0.21
CA GLY A 348 17.22 5.76 0.21
C GLY A 348 16.68 5.36 1.57
N GLU A 349 17.54 5.11 2.56
CA GLU A 349 17.13 4.79 3.93
C GLU A 349 16.73 6.05 4.75
N GLU A 350 17.15 7.22 4.34
CA GLU A 350 16.85 8.47 5.02
C GLU A 350 15.57 9.12 4.45
N PHE A 351 14.90 9.91 5.29
CA PHE A 351 13.81 10.78 4.86
C PHE A 351 14.39 12.16 4.58
N ASP A 352 14.49 12.51 3.31
CA ASP A 352 15.03 13.80 2.86
C ASP A 352 14.26 14.33 1.64
N PRO A 353 13.30 15.24 1.83
CA PRO A 353 12.60 15.90 0.72
C PRO A 353 13.52 16.61 -0.27
N ALA A 354 14.67 17.11 0.17
CA ALA A 354 15.62 17.82 -0.71
C ALA A 354 16.31 16.86 -1.72
N SER A 355 16.27 15.56 -1.48
CA SER A 355 16.80 14.55 -2.42
C SER A 355 16.03 14.48 -3.73
N ARG A 356 14.80 15.04 -3.80
CA ARG A 356 13.90 15.01 -4.96
C ARG A 356 13.74 13.62 -5.56
N ALA A 357 13.49 12.66 -4.71
CA ALA A 357 13.45 11.24 -5.05
C ALA A 357 12.22 10.85 -5.90
N HIS A 358 12.07 11.50 -7.05
CA HIS A 358 10.95 11.28 -7.97
C HIS A 358 11.07 9.94 -8.73
N GLY A 359 9.94 9.45 -9.22
CA GLY A 359 9.87 8.22 -10.00
C GLY A 359 9.90 6.94 -9.17
N HIS A 360 9.55 7.06 -7.89
CA HIS A 360 9.39 5.92 -6.97
C HIS A 360 8.22 4.99 -7.38
N LEU A 361 8.20 3.78 -6.82
CA LEU A 361 7.22 2.74 -7.11
C LEU A 361 6.04 2.69 -6.11
N ALA A 362 5.82 3.72 -5.28
CA ALA A 362 4.75 3.72 -4.29
C ALA A 362 3.35 3.56 -4.91
N PHE A 363 3.19 4.05 -6.15
CA PHE A 363 1.98 3.88 -6.94
C PHE A 363 2.04 2.70 -7.93
N GLY A 364 2.99 1.79 -7.78
CA GLY A 364 3.29 0.75 -8.75
C GLY A 364 3.92 1.32 -10.03
N TYR A 365 3.95 0.50 -11.09
CA TYR A 365 4.52 0.86 -12.38
C TYR A 365 3.82 0.11 -13.52
N GLY A 366 3.93 0.60 -14.76
CA GLY A 366 3.39 -0.07 -15.94
C GLY A 366 1.85 0.00 -16.06
N PRO A 367 1.23 -1.00 -16.71
CA PRO A 367 -0.20 -0.98 -17.01
C PRO A 367 -1.10 -0.80 -15.79
N HIS A 368 -0.71 -1.36 -14.65
CA HIS A 368 -1.45 -1.29 -13.39
C HIS A 368 -1.03 -0.15 -12.46
N GLN A 369 -0.27 0.84 -12.94
CA GLN A 369 0.05 2.01 -12.13
C GLN A 369 -1.21 2.67 -11.60
N CYS A 370 -1.18 3.11 -10.33
CA CYS A 370 -2.33 3.67 -9.62
C CYS A 370 -3.00 4.81 -10.43
N MET A 371 -4.29 4.68 -10.69
CA MET A 371 -5.06 5.72 -11.37
C MET A 371 -5.31 6.92 -10.46
N GLY A 372 -5.54 6.67 -9.17
CA GLY A 372 -5.84 7.70 -8.17
C GLY A 372 -4.65 8.54 -7.71
N GLN A 373 -3.45 8.29 -8.24
CA GLN A 373 -2.20 8.92 -7.77
C GLN A 373 -2.23 10.45 -7.74
N SER A 374 -2.94 11.09 -8.69
CA SER A 374 -3.03 12.55 -8.73
C SER A 374 -3.92 13.10 -7.62
N LEU A 375 -5.04 12.43 -7.34
CA LEU A 375 -5.93 12.82 -6.24
C LEU A 375 -5.27 12.57 -4.88
N ALA A 376 -4.63 11.43 -4.70
CA ALA A 376 -3.89 11.11 -3.47
C ALA A 376 -2.82 12.18 -3.16
N ARG A 377 -2.07 12.65 -4.18
CA ARG A 377 -1.11 13.75 -3.98
C ARG A 377 -1.78 15.03 -3.51
N VAL A 378 -2.91 15.40 -4.11
CA VAL A 378 -3.68 16.57 -3.68
C VAL A 378 -4.13 16.43 -2.23
N GLU A 379 -4.66 15.28 -1.83
CA GLU A 379 -5.08 15.01 -0.45
C GLU A 379 -3.91 15.14 0.53
N LEU A 380 -2.77 14.50 0.24
CA LEU A 380 -1.59 14.55 1.11
C LEU A 380 -1.03 15.97 1.24
N GLN A 381 -0.96 16.72 0.13
CA GLN A 381 -0.51 18.11 0.12
C GLN A 381 -1.41 18.99 0.99
N GLU A 382 -2.73 18.91 0.82
CA GLU A 382 -3.66 19.71 1.61
C GLU A 382 -3.59 19.37 3.10
N VAL A 383 -3.49 18.07 3.44
CA VAL A 383 -3.41 17.64 4.85
C VAL A 383 -2.10 18.09 5.49
N TYR A 384 -0.94 17.80 4.89
CA TYR A 384 0.34 18.08 5.53
C TYR A 384 0.55 19.59 5.71
N ALA A 385 0.23 20.38 4.68
CA ALA A 385 0.30 21.83 4.77
C ALA A 385 -0.67 22.40 5.82
N ALA A 386 -1.91 21.93 5.87
CA ALA A 386 -2.90 22.42 6.83
C ALA A 386 -2.54 22.05 8.28
N VAL A 387 -2.09 20.81 8.51
CA VAL A 387 -1.68 20.35 9.86
C VAL A 387 -0.49 21.18 10.35
N ALA A 388 0.54 21.36 9.51
CA ALA A 388 1.74 22.13 9.89
C ALA A 388 1.43 23.61 10.17
N ARG A 389 0.57 24.24 9.36
CA ARG A 389 0.19 25.64 9.54
C ARG A 389 -0.75 25.87 10.73
N ARG A 390 -1.74 25.01 10.92
CA ARG A 390 -2.80 25.23 11.91
C ARG A 390 -2.45 24.70 13.29
N ILE A 391 -1.56 23.69 13.35
CA ILE A 391 -1.15 23.05 14.62
C ILE A 391 0.38 22.95 14.68
N PRO A 392 1.13 24.07 14.67
CA PRO A 392 2.60 24.02 14.66
C PRO A 392 3.21 23.42 15.94
N THR A 393 2.43 23.28 17.01
CA THR A 393 2.83 22.65 18.28
C THR A 393 2.39 21.19 18.38
N LEU A 394 1.87 20.61 17.30
CA LEU A 394 1.43 19.22 17.29
C LEU A 394 2.57 18.26 17.70
N ARG A 395 2.25 17.32 18.56
CA ARG A 395 3.17 16.27 19.00
C ARG A 395 2.40 14.99 19.31
N THR A 396 3.07 13.86 19.32
CA THR A 396 2.47 12.61 19.81
C THR A 396 2.17 12.73 21.32
N ALA A 397 0.99 12.27 21.72
CA ALA A 397 0.56 12.24 23.13
C ALA A 397 1.17 11.05 23.90
N VAL A 398 1.71 10.07 23.18
CA VAL A 398 2.36 8.87 23.74
C VAL A 398 3.73 8.64 23.07
N PRO A 399 4.67 7.93 23.69
CA PRO A 399 5.90 7.46 23.05
C PRO A 399 5.60 6.63 21.80
N VAL A 400 6.51 6.68 20.80
CA VAL A 400 6.34 5.93 19.54
C VAL A 400 6.25 4.42 19.76
N GLU A 401 6.89 3.92 20.79
CA GLU A 401 6.92 2.52 21.19
C GLU A 401 5.55 2.00 21.65
N GLU A 402 4.66 2.89 22.07
CA GLU A 402 3.28 2.57 22.47
C GLU A 402 2.29 2.63 21.30
N ILE A 403 2.71 3.18 20.14
CA ILE A 403 1.86 3.25 18.95
C ILE A 403 1.76 1.86 18.30
N ARG A 404 0.54 1.36 18.14
CA ARG A 404 0.29 0.08 17.48
C ARG A 404 0.28 0.24 15.96
N PHE A 405 1.24 -0.40 15.29
CA PHE A 405 1.35 -0.41 13.84
C PHE A 405 0.62 -1.60 13.22
N LYS A 406 0.10 -1.42 11.99
CA LYS A 406 -0.62 -2.42 11.18
C LYS A 406 0.34 -3.37 10.47
N SER A 407 1.20 -4.06 11.22
CA SER A 407 2.26 -4.93 10.65
C SER A 407 1.71 -6.17 9.95
N ASP A 408 0.56 -6.67 10.38
CA ASP A 408 -0.14 -7.85 9.87
C ASP A 408 -1.08 -7.56 8.70
N MET A 409 -1.33 -6.27 8.36
CA MET A 409 -2.25 -5.86 7.30
C MET A 409 -1.54 -5.72 5.93
N ALA A 410 -2.32 -5.73 4.85
CA ALA A 410 -1.80 -5.51 3.49
C ALA A 410 -1.30 -4.08 3.28
N VAL A 411 -1.98 -3.11 3.87
CA VAL A 411 -1.62 -1.70 3.88
C VAL A 411 -1.05 -1.35 5.25
N TYR A 412 0.18 -0.87 5.25
CA TYR A 412 0.87 -0.47 6.47
C TYR A 412 0.36 0.87 6.98
N GLY A 413 0.29 1.02 8.29
CA GLY A 413 -0.19 2.23 8.94
C GLY A 413 -0.15 2.11 10.46
N VAL A 414 -0.90 2.97 11.13
CA VAL A 414 -1.13 2.91 12.58
C VAL A 414 -2.61 2.69 12.86
N HIS A 415 -2.93 1.95 13.92
CA HIS A 415 -4.33 1.72 14.33
C HIS A 415 -4.94 2.99 14.95
N ALA A 416 -4.17 3.71 15.75
CA ALA A 416 -4.49 4.99 16.35
C ALA A 416 -3.21 5.83 16.43
N LEU A 417 -3.34 7.14 16.37
CA LEU A 417 -2.24 8.09 16.56
C LEU A 417 -2.68 9.19 17.53
N PRO A 418 -2.55 8.95 18.85
CA PRO A 418 -2.85 9.96 19.85
C PRO A 418 -1.91 11.15 19.72
N VAL A 419 -2.48 12.35 19.60
CA VAL A 419 -1.75 13.62 19.43
C VAL A 419 -2.28 14.68 20.37
N THR A 420 -1.42 15.67 20.68
CA THR A 420 -1.76 16.84 21.50
C THR A 420 -1.03 18.08 20.95
N TRP A 421 -1.46 19.29 21.33
CA TRP A 421 -0.88 20.56 20.85
C TRP A 421 -0.94 21.67 21.89
#